data_136385cf5626088c0ac2245b600ce86c
#
_entry.id   136385cf5626088c0ac2245b600ce86c
#
_cell.length_a   1.000
_cell.length_b   1.000
_cell.length_c   1.000
_cell.angle_alpha   90.00
_cell.angle_beta   90.00
_cell.angle_gamma   90.00
#
_symmetry.space_group_name_H-M   'P 1'
#
loop_
_entity.id
_entity.type
_entity.pdbx_description
1 polymer ?
#
loop_
_entity_poly.entity_id
_entity_poly.type
_entity_poly.pdbx_seq_one_letter_code
_entity_poly.pdbx_strand_id
1 'polypeptide(L)'
;MKKVKNNKSKIKTSTIVFIILDIFAISGFVMMYGPWPYIRNLYVNTAMKTKDHQYFANIFYSDEAITKIMNSNYFVEIKEDLVLDDIVIDTSPKSHYDNEYDKEILTRDPGNDDYKVINIKVGISKGTLVAIYNPKKVTLIRAKNFNVGSYGEQVTAMCNRYGASVCINGGGFNDDTGRGSDIPIGYVIENSEILWPSSGWDSTRGNLIGFNKDGKLLLLSDATGEEALAKGMVSGLEFGPFLIVNGKPIEIVGDPWGKSPRVAIGQRKDGVVLFLVIDGENYIDGASLQDVVDVLMKYGAYNAANLDGGHSSSLSINGKLYNNPPAIAKRQGGRYVVSGFGLLK
;
A
#
# COMPACT_ATOMS: atom_id res chain seq x y z
N MET A 1 -32.18 19.50 -70.80
CA MET A 1 -31.52 18.80 -69.68
C MET A 1 -31.70 19.60 -68.39
N LYS A 2 -32.56 19.11 -67.45
CA LYS A 2 -32.76 19.75 -66.14
C LYS A 2 -31.66 19.27 -65.17
N LYS A 3 -30.83 20.22 -64.68
CA LYS A 3 -29.85 19.91 -63.60
C LYS A 3 -30.60 19.58 -62.32
N VAL A 4 -30.47 18.33 -61.85
CA VAL A 4 -30.93 17.90 -60.52
C VAL A 4 -30.01 18.56 -59.50
N LYS A 5 -30.53 19.53 -58.76
CA LYS A 5 -29.84 20.12 -57.59
C LYS A 5 -29.76 19.06 -56.46
N ASN A 6 -28.56 18.57 -56.25
CA ASN A 6 -28.28 17.64 -55.14
C ASN A 6 -28.29 18.45 -53.82
N ASN A 7 -29.41 18.51 -53.14
CA ASN A 7 -29.61 19.22 -51.89
C ASN A 7 -29.03 18.34 -50.73
N LYS A 8 -27.71 18.35 -50.54
CA LYS A 8 -27.09 17.75 -49.34
C LYS A 8 -27.51 18.58 -48.15
N SER A 9 -28.49 18.11 -47.40
CA SER A 9 -28.86 18.70 -46.10
C SER A 9 -27.66 18.66 -45.17
N LYS A 10 -27.13 19.80 -44.78
CA LYS A 10 -26.07 19.87 -43.75
C LYS A 10 -26.68 19.52 -42.42
N ILE A 11 -26.15 18.48 -41.76
CA ILE A 11 -26.53 18.13 -40.39
C ILE A 11 -26.23 19.33 -39.50
N LYS A 12 -27.23 19.74 -38.66
CA LYS A 12 -27.03 20.88 -37.78
C LYS A 12 -25.99 20.54 -36.70
N THR A 13 -25.15 21.47 -36.31
CA THR A 13 -24.12 21.30 -35.30
C THR A 13 -24.70 20.77 -33.97
N SER A 14 -25.91 21.22 -33.59
CA SER A 14 -26.63 20.68 -32.42
C SER A 14 -26.91 19.18 -32.52
N THR A 15 -27.30 18.68 -33.70
CA THR A 15 -27.53 17.24 -33.92
C THR A 15 -26.25 16.44 -33.73
N ILE A 16 -25.10 16.95 -34.20
CA ILE A 16 -23.79 16.29 -34.00
C ILE A 16 -23.44 16.23 -32.50
N VAL A 17 -23.67 17.33 -31.76
CA VAL A 17 -23.43 17.36 -30.30
C VAL A 17 -24.31 16.34 -29.57
N PHE A 18 -25.60 16.24 -29.89
CA PHE A 18 -26.47 15.24 -29.28
C PHE A 18 -26.03 13.82 -29.60
N ILE A 19 -25.66 13.52 -30.84
CA ILE A 19 -25.14 12.18 -31.20
C ILE A 19 -23.88 11.85 -30.40
N ILE A 20 -22.97 12.80 -30.19
CA ILE A 20 -21.78 12.59 -29.38
C ILE A 20 -22.15 12.31 -27.92
N LEU A 21 -23.09 13.06 -27.34
CA LEU A 21 -23.57 12.84 -25.97
C LEU A 21 -24.24 11.48 -25.82
N ASP A 22 -25.07 11.07 -26.80
CA ASP A 22 -25.72 9.77 -26.81
C ASP A 22 -24.68 8.63 -26.88
N ILE A 23 -23.66 8.77 -27.71
CA ILE A 23 -22.55 7.80 -27.80
C ILE A 23 -21.83 7.69 -26.44
N PHE A 24 -21.54 8.80 -25.78
CA PHE A 24 -20.92 8.79 -24.45
C PHE A 24 -21.83 8.12 -23.41
N ALA A 25 -23.13 8.45 -23.39
CA ALA A 25 -24.08 7.87 -22.46
C ALA A 25 -24.24 6.35 -22.66
N ILE A 26 -24.39 5.91 -23.92
CA ILE A 26 -24.50 4.50 -24.29
C ILE A 26 -23.21 3.75 -23.94
N SER A 27 -22.04 4.33 -24.27
CA SER A 27 -20.75 3.74 -23.94
C SER A 27 -20.59 3.59 -22.42
N GLY A 28 -20.92 4.61 -21.64
CA GLY A 28 -20.91 4.54 -20.18
C GLY A 28 -21.84 3.45 -19.63
N PHE A 29 -23.08 3.40 -20.14
CA PHE A 29 -24.02 2.34 -19.75
C PHE A 29 -23.50 0.94 -20.08
N VAL A 30 -22.96 0.74 -21.27
CA VAL A 30 -22.39 -0.54 -21.69
C VAL A 30 -21.15 -0.91 -20.86
N MET A 31 -20.32 0.05 -20.46
CA MET A 31 -19.19 -0.19 -19.56
C MET A 31 -19.66 -0.65 -18.16
N MET A 32 -20.71 -0.04 -17.62
CA MET A 32 -21.18 -0.33 -16.26
C MET A 32 -22.05 -1.60 -16.18
N TYR A 33 -22.87 -1.88 -17.20
CA TYR A 33 -23.85 -2.97 -17.19
C TYR A 33 -23.58 -4.06 -18.24
N GLY A 34 -22.57 -3.88 -19.08
CA GLY A 34 -22.23 -4.83 -20.14
C GLY A 34 -21.59 -6.13 -19.63
N PRO A 35 -21.25 -7.04 -20.53
CA PRO A 35 -20.76 -8.38 -20.22
C PRO A 35 -19.28 -8.40 -19.73
N TRP A 36 -18.75 -7.30 -19.26
CA TRP A 36 -17.37 -7.17 -18.76
C TRP A 36 -17.31 -7.06 -17.23
N PRO A 37 -17.35 -8.20 -16.51
CA PRO A 37 -17.36 -8.21 -15.04
C PRO A 37 -16.12 -7.51 -14.44
N TYR A 38 -14.99 -7.54 -15.14
CA TYR A 38 -13.76 -6.89 -14.68
C TYR A 38 -13.93 -5.38 -14.44
N ILE A 39 -14.52 -4.65 -15.40
CA ILE A 39 -14.72 -3.18 -15.27
C ILE A 39 -15.66 -2.87 -14.13
N ARG A 40 -16.78 -3.57 -14.05
CA ARG A 40 -17.76 -3.44 -12.98
C ARG A 40 -17.16 -3.73 -11.62
N ASN A 41 -16.43 -4.85 -11.47
CA ASN A 41 -15.81 -5.26 -10.22
C ASN A 41 -14.74 -4.27 -9.79
N LEU A 42 -13.88 -3.82 -10.71
CA LEU A 42 -12.87 -2.80 -10.44
C LEU A 42 -13.52 -1.51 -9.91
N TYR A 43 -14.59 -1.03 -10.56
CA TYR A 43 -15.30 0.19 -10.15
C TYR A 43 -15.90 0.03 -8.75
N VAL A 44 -16.68 -1.04 -8.51
CA VAL A 44 -17.34 -1.27 -7.21
C VAL A 44 -16.30 -1.46 -6.11
N ASN A 45 -15.31 -2.33 -6.31
CA ASN A 45 -14.28 -2.60 -5.31
C ASN A 45 -13.48 -1.34 -4.94
N THR A 46 -13.12 -0.53 -5.93
CA THR A 46 -12.42 0.73 -5.69
C THR A 46 -13.28 1.74 -4.92
N ALA A 47 -14.54 1.92 -5.32
CA ALA A 47 -15.47 2.84 -4.66
C ALA A 47 -15.77 2.41 -3.21
N MET A 48 -16.00 1.12 -2.97
CA MET A 48 -16.39 0.61 -1.65
C MET A 48 -15.27 0.61 -0.62
N LYS A 49 -14.00 0.69 -1.04
CA LYS A 49 -12.84 0.71 -0.11
C LYS A 49 -12.47 2.10 0.39
N THR A 50 -13.06 3.14 -0.13
CA THR A 50 -12.82 4.52 0.28
C THR A 50 -14.06 5.07 1.00
N LYS A 51 -13.95 5.49 2.27
CA LYS A 51 -15.09 6.02 3.05
C LYS A 51 -15.88 7.11 2.29
N ASP A 52 -15.17 7.99 1.59
CA ASP A 52 -15.75 9.15 0.92
C ASP A 52 -16.35 8.86 -0.46
N HIS A 53 -16.21 7.64 -0.98
CA HIS A 53 -16.56 7.34 -2.38
C HIS A 53 -17.57 6.20 -2.54
N GLN A 54 -18.00 5.56 -1.45
CA GLN A 54 -18.97 4.46 -1.47
C GLN A 54 -20.27 4.83 -2.19
N TYR A 55 -20.70 6.09 -2.08
CA TYR A 55 -21.90 6.57 -2.76
C TYR A 55 -21.82 6.43 -4.30
N PHE A 56 -20.63 6.44 -4.89
CA PHE A 56 -20.49 6.24 -6.33
C PHE A 56 -20.93 4.83 -6.78
N ALA A 57 -20.63 3.80 -5.98
CA ALA A 57 -21.11 2.45 -6.28
C ALA A 57 -22.64 2.39 -6.21
N ASN A 58 -23.24 3.05 -5.22
CA ASN A 58 -24.69 3.06 -5.00
C ASN A 58 -25.48 3.84 -6.08
N ILE A 59 -24.83 4.71 -6.87
CA ILE A 59 -25.47 5.36 -8.02
C ILE A 59 -25.83 4.34 -9.11
N PHE A 60 -24.98 3.31 -9.32
CA PHE A 60 -25.11 2.39 -10.44
C PHE A 60 -25.58 0.98 -10.05
N TYR A 61 -25.40 0.57 -8.78
CA TYR A 61 -25.65 -0.78 -8.32
C TYR A 61 -26.46 -0.79 -7.03
N SER A 62 -27.33 -1.80 -6.88
CA SER A 62 -28.03 -2.08 -5.62
C SER A 62 -27.06 -2.65 -4.58
N ASP A 63 -27.40 -2.52 -3.29
CA ASP A 63 -26.65 -3.05 -2.17
C ASP A 63 -26.41 -4.57 -2.32
N GLU A 64 -27.42 -5.31 -2.84
CA GLU A 64 -27.29 -6.74 -3.12
C GLU A 64 -26.24 -7.02 -4.20
N ALA A 65 -26.24 -6.25 -5.30
CA ALA A 65 -25.27 -6.39 -6.38
C ALA A 65 -23.85 -6.03 -5.90
N ILE A 66 -23.72 -4.95 -5.11
CA ILE A 66 -22.45 -4.55 -4.49
C ILE A 66 -21.93 -5.65 -3.58
N THR A 67 -22.77 -6.18 -2.68
CA THR A 67 -22.41 -7.27 -1.77
C THR A 67 -21.96 -8.51 -2.53
N LYS A 68 -22.67 -8.89 -3.59
CA LYS A 68 -22.29 -10.03 -4.43
C LYS A 68 -20.93 -9.82 -5.10
N ILE A 69 -20.66 -8.64 -5.62
CA ILE A 69 -19.36 -8.29 -6.21
C ILE A 69 -18.27 -8.33 -5.14
N MET A 70 -18.48 -7.70 -3.99
CA MET A 70 -17.51 -7.69 -2.89
C MET A 70 -17.16 -9.11 -2.42
N ASN A 71 -18.17 -9.98 -2.27
CA ASN A 71 -17.97 -11.37 -1.84
C ASN A 71 -17.30 -12.26 -2.90
N SER A 72 -17.32 -11.86 -4.17
CA SER A 72 -16.62 -12.58 -5.24
C SER A 72 -15.15 -12.16 -5.41
N ASN A 73 -14.69 -11.18 -4.64
CA ASN A 73 -13.34 -10.67 -4.68
C ASN A 73 -12.76 -10.77 -3.26
N TYR A 74 -11.82 -11.69 -3.06
CA TYR A 74 -11.24 -11.98 -1.75
C TYR A 74 -9.79 -12.39 -1.88
N PHE A 75 -9.11 -12.44 -0.76
CA PHE A 75 -7.81 -13.08 -0.62
C PHE A 75 -7.88 -14.13 0.49
N VAL A 76 -7.05 -15.17 0.36
CA VAL A 76 -6.93 -16.22 1.37
C VAL A 76 -5.69 -15.94 2.19
N GLU A 77 -5.87 -15.58 3.47
CA GLU A 77 -4.74 -15.28 4.35
C GLU A 77 -3.84 -16.50 4.54
N ILE A 78 -2.53 -16.27 4.49
CA ILE A 78 -1.53 -17.31 4.72
C ILE A 78 -1.41 -17.53 6.23
N LYS A 79 -1.68 -18.75 6.68
CA LYS A 79 -1.64 -19.14 8.11
C LYS A 79 -0.45 -20.04 8.45
N GLU A 80 0.59 -19.99 7.63
CA GLU A 80 1.83 -20.75 7.87
C GLU A 80 2.70 -20.05 8.90
N ASP A 81 3.35 -20.84 9.76
CA ASP A 81 4.39 -20.32 10.64
C ASP A 81 5.61 -19.85 9.84
N LEU A 82 6.22 -18.75 10.28
CA LEU A 82 7.40 -18.20 9.65
C LEU A 82 8.62 -19.10 9.83
N VAL A 83 9.35 -19.30 8.74
CA VAL A 83 10.66 -19.98 8.74
C VAL A 83 11.76 -18.91 8.73
N LEU A 84 12.11 -18.42 9.93
CA LEU A 84 13.11 -17.34 10.06
C LEU A 84 14.54 -17.79 9.80
N ASP A 85 14.84 -19.08 9.92
CA ASP A 85 16.17 -19.63 9.70
C ASP A 85 16.62 -19.54 8.23
N ASP A 86 15.66 -19.48 7.31
CA ASP A 86 15.91 -19.25 5.88
C ASP A 86 16.39 -17.82 5.57
N ILE A 87 16.24 -16.88 6.49
CA ILE A 87 16.73 -15.51 6.35
C ILE A 87 18.13 -15.44 6.96
N VAL A 88 19.13 -15.37 6.09
CA VAL A 88 20.54 -15.21 6.47
C VAL A 88 20.96 -13.78 6.13
N ILE A 89 21.10 -12.95 7.15
CA ILE A 89 21.44 -11.53 6.96
C ILE A 89 22.90 -11.43 6.51
N ASP A 90 23.09 -10.95 5.28
CA ASP A 90 24.38 -10.70 4.70
C ASP A 90 24.45 -9.28 4.12
N THR A 91 25.05 -8.38 4.87
CA THR A 91 25.19 -6.97 4.52
C THR A 91 26.37 -6.69 3.59
N SER A 92 27.11 -7.71 3.15
CA SER A 92 28.26 -7.52 2.26
C SER A 92 27.83 -7.14 0.84
N PRO A 93 28.62 -6.31 0.11
CA PRO A 93 28.40 -6.08 -1.30
C PRO A 93 28.49 -7.38 -2.10
N LYS A 94 27.59 -7.56 -3.06
CA LYS A 94 27.52 -8.75 -3.92
C LYS A 94 28.23 -8.49 -5.25
N SER A 95 28.88 -9.54 -5.77
CA SER A 95 29.50 -9.54 -7.10
C SER A 95 28.81 -10.49 -8.09
N HIS A 96 27.90 -11.32 -7.61
CA HIS A 96 27.11 -12.25 -8.41
C HIS A 96 25.62 -11.98 -8.21
N TYR A 97 24.83 -12.09 -9.27
CA TYR A 97 23.42 -11.80 -9.31
C TYR A 97 22.69 -12.90 -10.07
N ASP A 98 21.56 -13.35 -9.55
CA ASP A 98 20.78 -14.43 -10.16
C ASP A 98 19.98 -13.94 -11.38
N ASN A 99 19.61 -12.65 -11.38
CA ASN A 99 18.83 -12.01 -12.44
C ASN A 99 19.06 -10.48 -12.46
N GLU A 100 18.42 -9.80 -13.40
CA GLU A 100 18.52 -8.33 -13.55
C GLU A 100 18.00 -7.55 -12.33
N TYR A 101 16.95 -8.04 -11.64
CA TYR A 101 16.37 -7.39 -10.46
C TYR A 101 17.27 -7.54 -9.23
N ASP A 102 17.92 -8.70 -9.09
CA ASP A 102 18.96 -8.89 -8.10
C ASP A 102 20.13 -7.95 -8.33
N LYS A 103 20.56 -7.82 -9.59
CA LYS A 103 21.60 -6.86 -9.95
C LYS A 103 21.19 -5.44 -9.63
N GLU A 104 19.96 -5.06 -9.95
CA GLU A 104 19.44 -3.72 -9.67
C GLU A 104 19.43 -3.43 -8.17
N ILE A 105 18.91 -4.34 -7.34
CA ILE A 105 18.84 -4.21 -5.89
C ILE A 105 20.22 -4.23 -5.23
N LEU A 106 21.07 -5.18 -5.58
CA LEU A 106 22.30 -5.48 -4.85
C LEU A 106 23.51 -4.66 -5.33
N THR A 107 23.42 -4.00 -6.48
CA THR A 107 24.41 -3.01 -6.90
C THR A 107 24.19 -1.72 -6.15
N ARG A 108 25.05 -1.41 -5.18
CA ARG A 108 24.94 -0.20 -4.35
C ARG A 108 25.27 1.06 -5.14
N ASP A 109 24.65 2.15 -4.74
CA ASP A 109 24.99 3.46 -5.28
C ASP A 109 26.31 3.96 -4.67
N PRO A 110 27.19 4.61 -5.45
CA PRO A 110 28.45 5.14 -4.92
C PRO A 110 28.22 6.07 -3.73
N GLY A 111 28.88 5.75 -2.61
CA GLY A 111 28.78 6.55 -1.38
C GLY A 111 27.49 6.34 -0.56
N ASN A 112 26.67 5.35 -0.90
CA ASN A 112 25.50 4.97 -0.13
C ASN A 112 25.48 3.44 0.10
N ASP A 113 25.95 3.03 1.27
CA ASP A 113 25.96 1.63 1.70
C ASP A 113 24.75 1.22 2.53
N ASP A 114 23.86 2.15 2.86
CA ASP A 114 22.71 1.87 3.71
C ASP A 114 21.47 1.47 2.91
N TYR A 115 21.19 2.14 1.78
CA TYR A 115 20.00 1.88 0.98
C TYR A 115 20.17 2.27 -0.49
N LYS A 116 19.31 1.75 -1.35
CA LYS A 116 19.17 2.15 -2.75
C LYS A 116 17.73 2.46 -3.10
N VAL A 117 17.53 3.52 -3.87
CA VAL A 117 16.21 3.93 -4.37
C VAL A 117 16.06 3.47 -5.81
N ILE A 118 15.01 2.72 -6.09
CA ILE A 118 14.69 2.15 -7.40
C ILE A 118 13.33 2.68 -7.84
N ASN A 119 13.31 3.41 -8.94
CA ASN A 119 12.06 3.88 -9.53
C ASN A 119 11.47 2.78 -10.41
N ILE A 120 10.24 2.38 -10.11
CA ILE A 120 9.52 1.34 -10.83
C ILE A 120 8.27 1.89 -11.51
N LYS A 121 7.72 1.10 -12.43
CA LYS A 121 6.45 1.40 -13.08
C LYS A 121 5.51 0.21 -12.93
N VAL A 122 4.29 0.49 -12.44
CA VAL A 122 3.23 -0.51 -12.26
C VAL A 122 2.01 -0.06 -13.06
N GLY A 123 1.76 -0.71 -14.20
CA GLY A 123 0.77 -0.22 -15.15
C GLY A 123 1.09 1.20 -15.62
N ILE A 124 0.18 2.14 -15.34
CA ILE A 124 0.37 3.57 -15.63
C ILE A 124 0.97 4.34 -14.44
N SER A 125 1.04 3.72 -13.26
CA SER A 125 1.46 4.36 -12.02
C SER A 125 2.96 4.29 -11.83
N LYS A 126 3.50 5.31 -11.14
CA LYS A 126 4.87 5.32 -10.67
C LYS A 126 4.94 4.66 -9.31
N GLY A 127 6.04 3.98 -9.06
CA GLY A 127 6.35 3.44 -7.75
C GLY A 127 7.81 3.65 -7.42
N THR A 128 8.10 3.51 -6.14
CA THR A 128 9.46 3.56 -5.60
C THR A 128 9.66 2.36 -4.70
N LEU A 129 10.68 1.58 -5.01
CA LEU A 129 11.18 0.51 -4.16
C LEU A 129 12.48 1.00 -3.52
N VAL A 130 12.59 0.88 -2.20
CA VAL A 130 13.84 1.16 -1.48
C VAL A 130 14.37 -0.14 -0.92
N ALA A 131 15.57 -0.53 -1.36
CA ALA A 131 16.30 -1.67 -0.83
C ALA A 131 17.19 -1.19 0.32
N ILE A 132 17.03 -1.77 1.51
CA ILE A 132 17.78 -1.43 2.73
C ILE A 132 18.68 -2.60 3.07
N TYR A 133 19.98 -2.35 3.11
CA TYR A 133 20.97 -3.42 3.22
C TYR A 133 21.22 -3.89 4.65
N ASN A 134 21.06 -3.01 5.65
CA ASN A 134 21.20 -3.40 7.05
C ASN A 134 19.84 -3.42 7.77
N PRO A 135 19.18 -4.58 7.85
CA PRO A 135 17.87 -4.70 8.47
C PRO A 135 17.85 -4.38 9.97
N LYS A 136 18.99 -4.46 10.67
CA LYS A 136 19.08 -4.13 12.10
C LYS A 136 18.88 -2.64 12.39
N LYS A 137 19.03 -1.80 11.36
CA LYS A 137 18.74 -0.36 11.45
C LYS A 137 17.27 -0.02 11.16
N VAL A 138 16.44 -0.99 10.76
CA VAL A 138 15.02 -0.78 10.51
C VAL A 138 14.24 -0.90 11.80
N THR A 139 13.43 0.10 12.10
CA THR A 139 12.61 0.14 13.31
C THR A 139 11.25 0.76 13.04
N LEU A 140 10.33 0.57 13.98
CA LEU A 140 9.10 1.34 14.04
C LEU A 140 9.42 2.83 14.20
N ILE A 141 8.68 3.68 13.50
CA ILE A 141 8.53 5.10 13.79
C ILE A 141 7.06 5.39 14.09
N ARG A 142 6.77 6.29 14.99
CA ARG A 142 5.38 6.58 15.40
C ARG A 142 5.16 8.05 15.73
N ALA A 143 3.91 8.47 15.78
CA ALA A 143 3.51 9.77 16.31
C ALA A 143 3.92 9.91 17.80
N LYS A 144 4.10 11.14 18.25
CA LYS A 144 4.57 11.42 19.62
C LYS A 144 3.64 10.85 20.69
N ASN A 145 2.35 11.01 20.47
CA ASN A 145 1.31 10.62 21.44
C ASN A 145 0.18 9.89 20.72
N PHE A 146 -0.56 9.08 21.45
CA PHE A 146 -1.78 8.44 21.01
C PHE A 146 -2.94 8.95 21.88
N ASN A 147 -3.49 10.13 21.53
CA ASN A 147 -4.53 10.80 22.32
C ASN A 147 -5.76 11.08 21.49
N VAL A 148 -6.95 10.87 22.08
CA VAL A 148 -8.21 11.21 21.44
C VAL A 148 -8.29 12.71 21.17
N GLY A 149 -8.56 13.09 19.92
CA GLY A 149 -8.78 14.48 19.52
C GLY A 149 -7.54 15.24 19.06
N SER A 150 -6.37 14.59 19.00
CA SER A 150 -5.22 15.16 18.30
C SER A 150 -5.00 14.53 16.92
N TYR A 151 -4.07 15.09 16.18
CA TYR A 151 -3.66 14.57 14.87
C TYR A 151 -2.41 13.73 15.04
N GLY A 152 -2.24 12.69 14.23
CA GLY A 152 -0.99 11.95 14.11
C GLY A 152 0.19 12.87 13.73
N GLU A 153 1.20 12.32 13.14
CA GLU A 153 2.39 13.05 12.69
C GLU A 153 2.69 12.69 11.22
N GLN A 154 3.20 13.63 10.45
CA GLN A 154 3.64 13.34 9.09
C GLN A 154 4.86 12.43 9.10
N VAL A 155 4.95 11.51 8.13
CA VAL A 155 6.09 10.58 8.01
C VAL A 155 7.42 11.34 7.95
N THR A 156 7.46 12.48 7.26
CA THR A 156 8.66 13.35 7.19
C THR A 156 9.09 13.88 8.56
N ALA A 157 8.13 14.27 9.38
CA ALA A 157 8.40 14.77 10.74
C ALA A 157 8.85 13.64 11.67
N MET A 158 8.17 12.46 11.62
CA MET A 158 8.60 11.27 12.35
C MET A 158 10.02 10.86 11.94
N CYS A 159 10.29 10.80 10.63
CA CYS A 159 11.60 10.45 10.09
C CYS A 159 12.73 11.34 10.64
N ASN A 160 12.51 12.65 10.66
CA ASN A 160 13.46 13.61 11.22
C ASN A 160 13.66 13.41 12.73
N ARG A 161 12.57 13.19 13.46
CA ARG A 161 12.62 13.03 14.93
C ARG A 161 13.33 11.75 15.35
N TYR A 162 13.19 10.67 14.57
CA TYR A 162 13.92 9.41 14.82
C TYR A 162 15.34 9.41 14.26
N GLY A 163 15.76 10.47 13.56
CA GLY A 163 17.08 10.51 12.89
C GLY A 163 17.19 9.50 11.75
N ALA A 164 16.07 9.14 11.14
CA ALA A 164 16.03 8.14 10.07
C ALA A 164 16.34 8.75 8.69
N SER A 165 16.94 7.96 7.80
CA SER A 165 17.25 8.36 6.43
C SER A 165 16.08 8.11 5.48
N VAL A 166 15.36 6.99 5.66
CA VAL A 166 14.23 6.58 4.82
C VAL A 166 13.10 6.12 5.72
N CYS A 167 11.88 6.57 5.44
CA CYS A 167 10.70 6.16 6.20
C CYS A 167 9.47 5.99 5.31
N ILE A 168 8.62 5.03 5.67
CA ILE A 168 7.29 4.83 5.10
C ILE A 168 6.23 4.84 6.21
N ASN A 169 4.98 5.19 5.88
CA ASN A 169 3.86 4.97 6.79
C ASN A 169 3.54 3.49 6.96
N GLY A 170 2.78 3.13 7.99
CA GLY A 170 2.57 1.72 8.34
C GLY A 170 1.16 1.35 8.72
N GLY A 171 0.81 1.45 9.99
CA GLY A 171 -0.46 0.98 10.55
C GLY A 171 -1.65 1.87 10.23
N GLY A 172 -2.84 1.29 10.38
CA GLY A 172 -4.11 2.00 10.29
C GLY A 172 -4.39 2.87 11.51
N PHE A 173 -5.31 3.81 11.37
CA PHE A 173 -5.72 4.70 12.44
C PHE A 173 -7.18 5.11 12.31
N ASN A 174 -7.79 5.50 13.42
CA ASN A 174 -9.15 6.03 13.40
C ASN A 174 -9.16 7.44 12.80
N ASP A 175 -9.89 7.61 11.70
CA ASP A 175 -9.92 8.85 10.93
C ASP A 175 -11.35 9.36 10.75
N ASP A 176 -11.95 9.82 11.84
CA ASP A 176 -13.31 10.35 11.83
C ASP A 176 -13.39 11.73 11.18
N THR A 177 -12.27 12.44 11.06
CA THR A 177 -12.22 13.82 10.56
C THR A 177 -11.72 13.94 9.11
N GLY A 178 -11.20 12.85 8.49
CA GLY A 178 -10.56 12.85 7.17
C GLY A 178 -9.18 13.53 7.13
N ARG A 179 -8.68 14.03 8.28
CA ARG A 179 -7.38 14.75 8.37
C ARG A 179 -6.24 13.91 8.91
N GLY A 180 -6.54 12.74 9.43
CA GLY A 180 -5.65 11.88 10.19
C GLY A 180 -5.98 11.93 11.68
N SER A 181 -5.47 10.96 12.41
CA SER A 181 -5.64 10.81 13.85
C SER A 181 -4.35 10.32 14.47
N ASP A 182 -4.24 10.42 15.77
CA ASP A 182 -3.19 9.82 16.57
C ASP A 182 -3.65 8.55 17.33
N ILE A 183 -4.82 8.01 16.98
CA ILE A 183 -5.34 6.77 17.55
C ILE A 183 -5.08 5.62 16.60
N PRO A 184 -4.10 4.73 16.90
CA PRO A 184 -3.87 3.55 16.09
C PRO A 184 -5.08 2.60 16.09
N ILE A 185 -5.29 1.91 14.98
CA ILE A 185 -6.10 0.70 14.93
C ILE A 185 -5.14 -0.47 15.07
N GLY A 186 -5.32 -1.28 16.14
CA GLY A 186 -4.44 -2.41 16.44
C GLY A 186 -3.13 -2.03 17.16
N TYR A 187 -2.25 -3.00 17.28
CA TYR A 187 -1.06 -2.90 18.10
C TYR A 187 0.01 -1.95 17.55
N VAL A 188 0.70 -1.28 18.48
CA VAL A 188 1.97 -0.58 18.23
C VAL A 188 2.98 -1.02 19.29
N ILE A 189 4.10 -1.60 18.85
CA ILE A 189 5.16 -2.14 19.69
C ILE A 189 6.46 -1.41 19.38
N GLU A 190 7.10 -0.81 20.40
CA GLU A 190 8.39 -0.14 20.29
C GLU A 190 9.28 -0.55 21.45
N ASN A 191 10.56 -0.86 21.18
CA ASN A 191 11.55 -1.26 22.17
C ASN A 191 11.11 -2.44 23.06
N SER A 192 10.42 -3.43 22.49
CA SER A 192 9.83 -4.58 23.18
C SER A 192 8.75 -4.21 24.21
N GLU A 193 8.08 -3.08 24.02
CA GLU A 193 6.96 -2.64 24.84
C GLU A 193 5.71 -2.43 23.94
N ILE A 194 4.55 -2.86 24.44
CA ILE A 194 3.26 -2.57 23.80
C ILE A 194 2.86 -1.16 24.21
N LEU A 195 2.94 -0.22 23.25
CA LEU A 195 2.55 1.16 23.48
C LEU A 195 1.07 1.40 23.21
N TRP A 196 0.46 0.57 22.38
CA TRP A 196 -0.95 0.60 22.04
C TRP A 196 -1.45 -0.81 21.69
N PRO A 197 -2.69 -1.20 22.07
CA PRO A 197 -3.61 -0.40 22.86
C PRO A 197 -3.08 -0.16 24.28
N SER A 198 -3.37 1.03 24.82
CA SER A 198 -3.09 1.34 26.22
C SER A 198 -4.06 0.55 27.12
N SER A 199 -3.69 0.34 28.38
CA SER A 199 -4.52 -0.41 29.33
C SER A 199 -5.96 0.14 29.38
N GLY A 200 -6.94 -0.76 29.20
CA GLY A 200 -8.37 -0.41 29.17
C GLY A 200 -9.00 -0.36 27.77
N TRP A 201 -8.22 -0.56 26.72
CA TRP A 201 -8.72 -0.81 25.37
C TRP A 201 -8.66 -2.31 25.09
N ASP A 202 -9.71 -2.86 24.48
CA ASP A 202 -9.74 -4.28 24.10
C ASP A 202 -8.62 -4.58 23.11
N SER A 203 -7.68 -5.42 23.52
CA SER A 203 -6.66 -5.98 22.67
C SER A 203 -7.29 -7.14 21.89
N THR A 204 -7.69 -6.88 20.66
CA THR A 204 -8.10 -7.95 19.76
C THR A 204 -6.86 -8.61 19.15
N ARG A 205 -7.01 -9.85 18.70
CA ARG A 205 -5.98 -10.53 17.91
C ARG A 205 -5.93 -9.91 16.53
N GLY A 206 -4.71 -9.76 15.97
CA GLY A 206 -4.52 -9.14 14.68
C GLY A 206 -3.30 -9.65 13.94
N ASN A 207 -3.06 -9.08 12.77
CA ASN A 207 -1.89 -9.37 11.95
C ASN A 207 -0.75 -8.41 12.29
N LEU A 208 0.25 -8.89 13.05
CA LEU A 208 1.37 -8.09 13.50
C LEU A 208 2.56 -8.20 12.54
N ILE A 209 3.11 -7.07 12.18
CA ILE A 209 4.23 -6.88 11.26
C ILE A 209 5.32 -6.15 12.03
N GLY A 210 6.52 -6.72 12.11
CA GLY A 210 7.58 -6.08 12.87
C GLY A 210 8.92 -6.77 12.75
N PHE A 211 9.89 -6.32 13.49
CA PHE A 211 11.25 -6.86 13.48
C PHE A 211 11.65 -7.41 14.84
N ASN A 212 12.44 -8.48 14.83
CA ASN A 212 13.15 -8.95 15.99
C ASN A 212 14.51 -8.23 16.14
N LYS A 213 15.22 -8.50 17.25
CA LYS A 213 16.54 -7.91 17.53
C LYS A 213 17.61 -8.22 16.49
N ASP A 214 17.43 -9.29 15.72
CA ASP A 214 18.38 -9.70 14.68
C ASP A 214 18.09 -9.02 13.34
N GLY A 215 17.02 -8.22 13.24
CA GLY A 215 16.59 -7.54 12.03
C GLY A 215 15.81 -8.45 11.07
N LYS A 216 15.22 -9.54 11.56
CA LYS A 216 14.37 -10.41 10.76
C LYS A 216 12.91 -9.94 10.87
N LEU A 217 12.24 -9.83 9.73
CA LEU A 217 10.83 -9.44 9.64
C LEU A 217 9.93 -10.56 10.14
N LEU A 218 9.17 -10.26 11.18
CA LEU A 218 8.14 -11.13 11.75
C LEU A 218 6.78 -10.77 11.16
N LEU A 219 6.04 -11.78 10.74
CA LEU A 219 4.65 -11.69 10.31
C LEU A 219 3.85 -12.70 11.16
N LEU A 220 3.07 -12.21 12.11
CA LEU A 220 2.33 -13.03 13.04
C LEU A 220 0.83 -12.84 12.81
N SER A 221 0.18 -13.84 12.22
CA SER A 221 -1.26 -13.78 11.95
C SER A 221 -2.06 -14.14 13.20
N ASP A 222 -3.19 -13.46 13.40
CA ASP A 222 -4.11 -13.71 14.51
C ASP A 222 -3.38 -13.80 15.87
N ALA A 223 -2.51 -12.83 16.15
CA ALA A 223 -1.67 -12.79 17.35
C ALA A 223 -2.00 -11.59 18.24
N THR A 224 -1.71 -11.72 19.54
CA THR A 224 -1.72 -10.59 20.48
C THR A 224 -0.35 -9.91 20.55
N GLY A 225 -0.29 -8.71 21.12
CA GLY A 225 0.98 -8.02 21.36
C GLY A 225 1.91 -8.83 22.27
N GLU A 226 1.38 -9.49 23.30
CA GLU A 226 2.14 -10.35 24.23
C GLU A 226 2.74 -11.57 23.52
N GLU A 227 1.96 -12.19 22.63
CA GLU A 227 2.46 -13.28 21.78
C GLU A 227 3.57 -12.79 20.84
N ALA A 228 3.43 -11.59 20.29
CA ALA A 228 4.47 -10.99 19.45
C ALA A 228 5.77 -10.73 20.23
N LEU A 229 5.68 -10.20 21.45
CA LEU A 229 6.84 -10.03 22.35
C LEU A 229 7.48 -11.37 22.68
N ALA A 230 6.67 -12.40 22.98
CA ALA A 230 7.16 -13.75 23.26
C ALA A 230 7.87 -14.39 22.06
N LYS A 231 7.48 -14.03 20.83
CA LYS A 231 8.14 -14.42 19.57
C LYS A 231 9.38 -13.53 19.25
N GLY A 232 9.72 -12.59 20.14
CA GLY A 232 10.91 -11.74 20.03
C GLY A 232 10.73 -10.48 19.20
N MET A 233 9.50 -10.02 18.94
CA MET A 233 9.27 -8.75 18.27
C MET A 233 9.74 -7.60 19.17
N VAL A 234 10.62 -6.76 18.64
CA VAL A 234 11.13 -5.56 19.35
C VAL A 234 10.50 -4.27 18.85
N SER A 235 10.07 -4.26 17.58
CA SER A 235 9.37 -3.11 16.99
C SER A 235 8.36 -3.62 15.97
N GLY A 236 7.13 -3.11 15.99
CA GLY A 236 6.10 -3.57 15.08
C GLY A 236 4.78 -2.82 15.21
N LEU A 237 3.89 -3.15 14.31
CA LEU A 237 2.54 -2.59 14.23
C LEU A 237 1.56 -3.64 13.70
N GLU A 238 0.28 -3.38 13.85
CA GLU A 238 -0.76 -4.21 13.26
C GLU A 238 -1.22 -3.63 11.93
N PHE A 239 -1.20 -4.47 10.91
CA PHE A 239 -1.82 -4.22 9.61
C PHE A 239 -1.82 -5.50 8.74
N GLY A 240 -2.37 -5.43 7.51
CA GLY A 240 -2.38 -6.57 6.60
C GLY A 240 -3.06 -6.28 5.26
N PRO A 241 -3.25 -7.31 4.47
CA PRO A 241 -2.88 -8.71 4.66
C PRO A 241 -1.37 -8.96 4.53
N PHE A 242 -0.91 -10.15 4.95
CA PHE A 242 0.40 -10.64 4.56
C PHE A 242 0.37 -11.03 3.08
N LEU A 243 1.35 -10.57 2.34
CA LEU A 243 1.40 -10.71 0.89
C LEU A 243 2.24 -11.90 0.44
N ILE A 244 3.33 -12.16 1.16
CA ILE A 244 4.26 -13.25 0.90
C ILE A 244 4.72 -13.81 2.26
N VAL A 245 4.65 -15.12 2.43
CA VAL A 245 5.14 -15.82 3.63
C VAL A 245 5.99 -17.02 3.18
N ASN A 246 7.22 -17.11 3.65
CA ASN A 246 8.17 -18.17 3.29
C ASN A 246 8.35 -18.32 1.75
N GLY A 247 8.32 -17.20 1.02
CA GLY A 247 8.42 -17.19 -0.43
C GLY A 247 7.15 -17.58 -1.19
N LYS A 248 6.04 -17.85 -0.50
CA LYS A 248 4.75 -18.17 -1.11
C LYS A 248 3.86 -16.93 -1.12
N PRO A 249 3.36 -16.52 -2.29
CA PRO A 249 2.43 -15.40 -2.38
C PRO A 249 1.05 -15.77 -1.85
N ILE A 250 0.33 -14.76 -1.35
CA ILE A 250 -1.08 -14.86 -0.98
C ILE A 250 -1.95 -15.20 -2.22
N GLU A 251 -2.96 -16.04 -2.04
CA GLU A 251 -3.95 -16.28 -3.07
C GLU A 251 -4.94 -15.12 -3.15
N ILE A 252 -5.05 -14.51 -4.32
CA ILE A 252 -5.96 -13.38 -4.58
C ILE A 252 -6.95 -13.79 -5.66
N VAL A 253 -8.24 -13.70 -5.36
CA VAL A 253 -9.33 -13.94 -6.30
C VAL A 253 -9.97 -12.61 -6.66
N GLY A 254 -9.95 -12.28 -7.95
CA GLY A 254 -10.46 -11.00 -8.44
C GLY A 254 -9.56 -9.83 -8.03
N ASP A 255 -10.20 -8.72 -7.64
CA ASP A 255 -9.50 -7.52 -7.15
C ASP A 255 -10.22 -6.98 -5.90
N PRO A 256 -9.94 -7.60 -4.72
CA PRO A 256 -10.73 -7.35 -3.50
C PRO A 256 -10.64 -5.91 -2.98
N TRP A 257 -9.60 -5.18 -3.35
CA TRP A 257 -9.36 -3.82 -2.87
C TRP A 257 -9.23 -2.78 -3.99
N GLY A 258 -9.42 -3.19 -5.24
CA GLY A 258 -9.30 -2.30 -6.38
C GLY A 258 -7.90 -1.67 -6.50
N LYS A 259 -7.78 -0.71 -7.39
CA LYS A 259 -6.54 0.07 -7.56
C LYS A 259 -6.52 1.28 -6.65
N SER A 260 -5.39 1.47 -5.96
CA SER A 260 -5.14 2.65 -5.12
C SER A 260 -3.64 2.83 -4.90
N PRO A 261 -3.18 3.97 -4.37
CA PRO A 261 -1.83 4.07 -3.83
C PRO A 261 -1.58 2.97 -2.81
N ARG A 262 -0.40 2.34 -2.87
CA ARG A 262 -0.05 1.20 -2.00
C ARG A 262 1.27 1.43 -1.28
N VAL A 263 1.34 0.90 -0.08
CA VAL A 263 2.55 0.81 0.71
C VAL A 263 2.72 -0.63 1.16
N ALA A 264 3.92 -1.14 1.07
CA ALA A 264 4.24 -2.49 1.55
C ALA A 264 5.66 -2.55 2.09
N ILE A 265 5.89 -3.52 2.97
CA ILE A 265 7.20 -3.87 3.50
C ILE A 265 7.48 -5.33 3.17
N GLY A 266 8.74 -5.63 2.83
CA GLY A 266 9.18 -7.00 2.59
C GLY A 266 10.61 -7.23 3.07
N GLN A 267 11.00 -8.49 3.14
CA GLN A 267 12.38 -8.89 3.41
C GLN A 267 12.76 -10.07 2.52
N ARG A 268 13.96 -10.02 1.97
CA ARG A 268 14.58 -11.05 1.15
C ARG A 268 15.28 -12.10 2.03
N LYS A 269 15.64 -13.25 1.47
CA LYS A 269 16.42 -14.28 2.17
C LYS A 269 17.82 -13.81 2.60
N ASP A 270 18.41 -12.88 1.85
CA ASP A 270 19.71 -12.26 2.20
C ASP A 270 19.60 -11.16 3.27
N GLY A 271 18.38 -10.92 3.79
CA GLY A 271 18.11 -9.97 4.84
C GLY A 271 17.78 -8.55 4.34
N VAL A 272 17.98 -8.24 3.06
CA VAL A 272 17.62 -6.93 2.50
C VAL A 272 16.15 -6.64 2.73
N VAL A 273 15.85 -5.49 3.36
CA VAL A 273 14.47 -5.02 3.57
C VAL A 273 14.02 -4.18 2.40
N LEU A 274 12.79 -4.37 1.98
CA LEU A 274 12.16 -3.69 0.86
C LEU A 274 11.03 -2.79 1.37
N PHE A 275 11.17 -1.48 1.15
CA PHE A 275 10.06 -0.53 1.29
C PHE A 275 9.50 -0.25 -0.09
N LEU A 276 8.24 -0.53 -0.31
CA LEU A 276 7.55 -0.30 -1.58
C LEU A 276 6.44 0.74 -1.39
N VAL A 277 6.47 1.80 -2.21
CA VAL A 277 5.38 2.78 -2.29
C VAL A 277 5.01 2.95 -3.76
N ILE A 278 3.73 2.78 -4.08
CA ILE A 278 3.17 2.97 -5.42
C ILE A 278 2.19 4.13 -5.35
N ASP A 279 2.43 5.14 -6.19
CA ASP A 279 1.59 6.33 -6.27
C ASP A 279 0.29 6.08 -7.03
N GLY A 280 -0.70 6.94 -6.80
CA GLY A 280 -1.96 7.00 -7.54
C GLY A 280 -2.72 8.26 -7.16
N GLU A 281 -3.40 8.87 -8.10
CA GLU A 281 -4.21 10.09 -7.87
C GLU A 281 -5.70 9.87 -8.15
N ASN A 282 -6.02 8.89 -9.00
CA ASN A 282 -7.35 8.67 -9.52
C ASN A 282 -7.76 7.20 -9.34
N TYR A 283 -9.05 6.91 -9.54
CA TYR A 283 -9.60 5.55 -9.41
C TYR A 283 -9.11 4.52 -10.45
N ILE A 284 -8.36 4.97 -11.45
CA ILE A 284 -7.81 4.14 -12.52
C ILE A 284 -6.30 3.95 -12.42
N ASP A 285 -5.63 4.77 -11.62
CA ASP A 285 -4.21 4.63 -11.32
C ASP A 285 -3.99 4.12 -9.89
N GLY A 286 -2.75 3.81 -9.55
CA GLY A 286 -2.40 3.04 -8.36
C GLY A 286 -2.16 1.57 -8.71
N ALA A 287 -2.18 0.71 -7.71
CA ALA A 287 -1.92 -0.71 -7.84
C ALA A 287 -2.99 -1.55 -7.14
N SER A 288 -3.30 -2.71 -7.68
CA SER A 288 -4.02 -3.78 -7.00
C SER A 288 -3.11 -4.47 -5.97
N LEU A 289 -3.66 -5.32 -5.11
CA LEU A 289 -2.82 -6.16 -4.23
C LEU A 289 -1.95 -7.12 -5.03
N GLN A 290 -2.47 -7.65 -6.16
CA GLN A 290 -1.70 -8.54 -7.03
C GLN A 290 -0.49 -7.82 -7.62
N ASP A 291 -0.66 -6.58 -8.10
CA ASP A 291 0.46 -5.78 -8.60
C ASP A 291 1.57 -5.60 -7.54
N VAL A 292 1.20 -5.40 -6.26
CA VAL A 292 2.15 -5.29 -5.15
C VAL A 292 2.90 -6.60 -4.92
N VAL A 293 2.16 -7.72 -4.91
CA VAL A 293 2.75 -9.07 -4.79
C VAL A 293 3.74 -9.33 -5.93
N ASP A 294 3.33 -9.05 -7.17
CA ASP A 294 4.16 -9.29 -8.37
C ASP A 294 5.47 -8.49 -8.31
N VAL A 295 5.40 -7.22 -7.89
CA VAL A 295 6.62 -6.40 -7.70
C VAL A 295 7.51 -7.00 -6.62
N LEU A 296 6.97 -7.32 -5.45
CA LEU A 296 7.76 -7.84 -4.34
C LEU A 296 8.40 -9.20 -4.65
N MET A 297 7.65 -10.10 -5.32
CA MET A 297 8.17 -11.40 -5.81
C MET A 297 9.30 -11.20 -6.82
N LYS A 298 9.12 -10.29 -7.78
CA LYS A 298 10.10 -9.95 -8.79
C LYS A 298 11.44 -9.49 -8.21
N TYR A 299 11.37 -8.74 -7.09
CA TYR A 299 12.54 -8.27 -6.36
C TYR A 299 12.98 -9.21 -5.23
N GLY A 300 12.46 -10.44 -5.21
CA GLY A 300 12.94 -11.52 -4.36
C GLY A 300 12.51 -11.46 -2.90
N ALA A 301 11.38 -10.80 -2.58
CA ALA A 301 10.84 -10.83 -1.24
C ALA A 301 10.53 -12.28 -0.82
N TYR A 302 10.97 -12.65 0.38
CA TYR A 302 10.70 -13.93 1.01
C TYR A 302 9.53 -13.83 1.99
N ASN A 303 9.46 -12.73 2.73
CA ASN A 303 8.33 -12.34 3.56
C ASN A 303 7.91 -10.92 3.19
N ALA A 304 6.61 -10.65 3.12
CA ALA A 304 6.10 -9.31 2.84
C ALA A 304 4.68 -9.11 3.36
N ALA A 305 4.36 -7.87 3.72
CA ALA A 305 3.05 -7.44 4.17
C ALA A 305 2.63 -6.13 3.53
N ASN A 306 1.32 -5.99 3.33
CA ASN A 306 0.71 -4.72 2.97
C ASN A 306 0.66 -3.80 4.18
N LEU A 307 0.81 -2.50 3.94
CA LEU A 307 0.67 -1.43 4.92
C LEU A 307 -0.44 -0.47 4.50
N ASP A 308 -0.77 0.51 5.33
CA ASP A 308 -1.82 1.48 5.04
C ASP A 308 -1.50 2.29 3.77
N GLY A 309 -2.43 2.25 2.84
CA GLY A 309 -2.30 2.81 1.51
C GLY A 309 -3.12 4.09 1.30
N GLY A 310 -3.60 4.27 0.07
CA GLY A 310 -4.48 5.38 -0.28
C GLY A 310 -3.83 6.74 0.01
N HIS A 311 -4.59 7.63 0.66
CA HIS A 311 -4.11 8.96 1.03
C HIS A 311 -2.96 8.97 2.05
N SER A 312 -2.77 7.87 2.79
CA SER A 312 -1.71 7.74 3.78
C SER A 312 -0.35 7.43 3.16
N SER A 313 -0.33 6.96 1.90
CA SER A 313 0.90 6.53 1.22
C SER A 313 1.96 7.61 1.22
N SER A 314 3.02 7.40 1.99
CA SER A 314 4.09 8.37 2.18
C SER A 314 5.45 7.69 2.25
N LEU A 315 6.39 8.19 1.45
CA LEU A 315 7.80 7.84 1.49
C LEU A 315 8.58 9.12 1.80
N SER A 316 9.34 9.11 2.88
CA SER A 316 10.28 10.17 3.22
C SER A 316 11.71 9.70 2.96
N ILE A 317 12.49 10.51 2.27
CA ILE A 317 13.94 10.31 2.11
C ILE A 317 14.65 11.57 2.62
N ASN A 318 15.54 11.40 3.56
CA ASN A 318 16.27 12.50 4.22
C ASN A 318 15.33 13.61 4.73
N GLY A 319 14.20 13.21 5.34
CA GLY A 319 13.22 14.10 5.93
C GLY A 319 12.37 14.89 4.94
N LYS A 320 12.40 14.54 3.65
CA LYS A 320 11.57 15.15 2.60
C LYS A 320 10.62 14.12 2.00
N LEU A 321 9.38 14.54 1.74
CA LEU A 321 8.41 13.72 1.02
C LEU A 321 8.95 13.43 -0.39
N TYR A 322 9.12 12.14 -0.69
CA TYR A 322 9.73 11.70 -1.94
C TYR A 322 8.71 11.25 -2.98
N ASN A 323 7.69 10.51 -2.57
CA ASN A 323 6.63 10.05 -3.46
C ASN A 323 5.62 11.15 -3.79
N ASN A 324 4.68 10.87 -4.68
CA ASN A 324 3.63 11.78 -5.10
C ASN A 324 2.26 11.29 -4.59
N PRO A 325 1.91 11.51 -3.31
CA PRO A 325 0.63 11.09 -2.78
C PRO A 325 -0.52 11.86 -3.42
N PRO A 326 -1.79 11.40 -3.25
CA PRO A 326 -2.96 12.10 -3.75
C PRO A 326 -2.98 13.59 -3.40
N ALA A 327 -3.56 14.42 -4.26
CA ALA A 327 -3.43 15.88 -4.25
C ALA A 327 -3.72 16.54 -2.88
N ILE A 328 -4.71 16.02 -2.13
CA ILE A 328 -5.06 16.54 -0.79
C ILE A 328 -3.90 16.30 0.18
N ALA A 329 -3.37 15.09 0.24
CA ALA A 329 -2.24 14.75 1.09
C ALA A 329 -0.97 15.49 0.68
N LYS A 330 -0.73 15.64 -0.64
CA LYS A 330 0.43 16.36 -1.19
C LYS A 330 0.46 17.84 -0.77
N ARG A 331 -0.69 18.54 -0.80
CA ARG A 331 -0.78 19.94 -0.36
C ARG A 331 -0.40 20.16 1.09
N GLN A 332 -0.53 19.12 1.90
CA GLN A 332 -0.18 19.13 3.33
C GLN A 332 1.25 18.64 3.59
N GLY A 333 2.01 18.21 2.59
CA GLY A 333 3.35 17.61 2.76
C GLY A 333 3.32 16.15 3.25
N GLY A 334 2.22 15.45 3.00
CA GLY A 334 1.89 14.11 3.48
C GLY A 334 0.74 14.14 4.47
N ARG A 335 0.05 13.02 4.61
CA ARG A 335 -1.02 12.87 5.59
C ARG A 335 -0.45 12.70 7.00
N TYR A 336 -1.20 13.11 8.01
CA TYR A 336 -0.92 12.78 9.40
C TYR A 336 -1.31 11.32 9.64
N VAL A 337 -0.36 10.53 10.14
CA VAL A 337 -0.49 9.08 10.39
C VAL A 337 0.05 8.74 11.76
N VAL A 338 -0.21 7.54 12.25
CA VAL A 338 0.15 7.14 13.63
C VAL A 338 1.48 6.43 13.71
N SER A 339 1.86 5.67 12.68
CA SER A 339 3.04 4.82 12.71
C SER A 339 3.58 4.54 11.32
N GLY A 340 4.76 3.96 11.27
CA GLY A 340 5.44 3.51 10.07
C GLY A 340 6.73 2.78 10.38
N PHE A 341 7.55 2.57 9.37
CA PHE A 341 8.88 2.02 9.51
C PHE A 341 9.94 2.98 8.98
N GLY A 342 11.09 3.00 9.64
CA GLY A 342 12.20 3.87 9.27
C GLY A 342 13.55 3.17 9.34
N LEU A 343 14.47 3.56 8.45
CA LEU A 343 15.87 3.21 8.46
C LEU A 343 16.64 4.26 9.27
N LEU A 344 17.14 3.91 10.45
CA LEU A 344 17.99 4.78 11.26
C LEU A 344 19.35 5.02 10.57
N LYS A 345 19.93 6.21 10.85
CA LYS A 345 21.27 6.58 10.34
C LYS A 345 22.39 5.75 10.96
#